data_06a81c139aeb662afdf24c5e9355efea
#
_entry.id   06a81c139aeb662afdf24c5e9355efea
#
_cell.length_a   1.000
_cell.length_b   1.000
_cell.length_c   1.000
_cell.angle_alpha   90.00
_cell.angle_beta   90.00
_cell.angle_gamma   90.00
#
_symmetry.space_group_name_H-M   'P 1'
#
loop_
_entity.id
_entity.type
_entity.pdbx_description
1 polymer ?
#
loop_
_entity_poly.entity_id
_entity_poly.type
_entity_poly.pdbx_seq_one_letter_code
_entity_poly.pdbx_strand_id
1 'polypeptide(L)'
;LSWLRAGGLETAWSYGLTTMPRDAADAKRFAADLRQAIGAGTVDWLRSLPLSWRSGNLVAVHAALDPALPPELQTAETMLWGRPAKGAMPRPDGLWVAHGHTIVDRAFCQQGRIALDTGAFATGRLSYALIDPGRPIPDRVTIGIVPDPA
;
A
#
# COMPACT_ATOMS: atom_id res chain seq x y z
N LEU A 1 10.02 10.09 12.98
CA LEU A 1 8.86 11.02 13.05
C LEU A 1 8.12 11.16 11.71
N SER A 2 8.70 10.72 10.57
CA SER A 2 8.04 10.77 9.24
C SER A 2 6.74 9.99 9.20
N TRP A 3 6.70 8.80 9.81
CA TRP A 3 5.49 7.96 9.89
C TRP A 3 4.30 8.68 10.54
N LEU A 4 4.54 9.45 11.61
CA LEU A 4 3.46 10.21 12.28
C LEU A 4 2.79 11.22 11.34
N ARG A 5 3.55 11.80 10.38
CA ARG A 5 3.04 12.76 9.40
C ARG A 5 2.32 12.08 8.21
N ALA A 6 2.46 10.77 8.09
CA ALA A 6 1.88 9.97 7.02
C ALA A 6 0.70 9.10 7.51
N GLY A 7 -0.12 9.63 8.41
CA GLY A 7 -1.29 8.93 8.98
C GLY A 7 -1.02 8.19 10.30
N GLY A 8 0.22 8.20 10.77
CA GLY A 8 0.58 7.53 12.03
C GLY A 8 0.00 8.19 13.27
N LEU A 9 -0.34 9.50 13.20
CA LEU A 9 -1.03 10.20 14.28
C LEU A 9 -2.44 9.68 14.48
N GLU A 10 -3.20 9.60 13.43
CA GLU A 10 -4.57 9.09 13.43
C GLU A 10 -4.60 7.66 13.97
N THR A 11 -3.63 6.85 13.55
CA THR A 11 -3.44 5.50 14.09
C THR A 11 -3.16 5.53 15.59
N ALA A 12 -2.21 6.36 16.05
CA ALA A 12 -1.89 6.45 17.46
C ALA A 12 -3.08 6.94 18.31
N TRP A 13 -3.84 7.92 17.82
CA TRP A 13 -5.04 8.43 18.47
C TRP A 13 -6.13 7.36 18.60
N SER A 14 -6.30 6.51 17.60
CA SER A 14 -7.24 5.39 17.67
C SER A 14 -6.89 4.37 18.76
N TYR A 15 -5.62 4.36 19.19
CA TYR A 15 -5.14 3.57 20.33
C TYR A 15 -5.01 4.38 21.62
N GLY A 16 -5.53 5.63 21.66
CA GLY A 16 -5.55 6.47 22.85
C GLY A 16 -4.27 7.26 23.12
N LEU A 17 -3.28 7.26 22.22
CA LEU A 17 -2.04 8.03 22.35
C LEU A 17 -2.21 9.41 21.72
N THR A 18 -2.59 10.40 22.49
CA THR A 18 -2.93 11.76 22.00
C THR A 18 -1.77 12.75 22.05
N THR A 19 -0.65 12.41 22.71
CA THR A 19 0.50 13.31 22.89
C THR A 19 1.57 13.04 21.85
N MET A 20 1.94 14.07 21.08
CA MET A 20 3.04 14.00 20.11
C MET A 20 4.41 13.91 20.79
N PRO A 21 5.32 13.04 20.33
CA PRO A 21 6.69 13.04 20.80
C PRO A 21 7.43 14.30 20.31
N ARG A 22 8.16 14.96 21.20
CA ARG A 22 8.88 16.21 20.93
C ARG A 22 10.34 15.99 20.52
N ASP A 23 10.93 14.91 20.99
CA ASP A 23 12.33 14.55 20.73
C ASP A 23 12.52 13.04 20.53
N ALA A 24 13.76 12.58 20.37
CA ALA A 24 14.08 11.18 20.13
C ALA A 24 13.78 10.27 21.34
N ALA A 25 13.92 10.79 22.56
CA ALA A 25 13.61 10.03 23.79
C ALA A 25 12.09 9.85 23.94
N ASP A 26 11.33 10.93 23.71
CA ASP A 26 9.86 10.88 23.64
C ASP A 26 9.38 9.90 22.54
N ALA A 27 10.04 9.91 21.36
CA ALA A 27 9.70 9.00 20.27
C ALA A 27 9.90 7.52 20.62
N LYS A 28 10.94 7.19 21.40
CA LYS A 28 11.14 5.81 21.88
C LYS A 28 10.05 5.38 22.87
N ARG A 29 9.68 6.25 23.82
CA ARG A 29 8.58 5.99 24.76
C ARG A 29 7.27 5.83 24.02
N PHE A 30 6.94 6.77 23.16
CA PHE A 30 5.74 6.73 22.32
C PHE A 30 5.64 5.43 21.51
N ALA A 31 6.73 4.98 20.90
CA ALA A 31 6.75 3.72 20.15
C ALA A 31 6.53 2.49 21.05
N ALA A 32 7.03 2.51 22.29
CA ALA A 32 6.81 1.45 23.27
C ALA A 32 5.33 1.43 23.72
N ASP A 33 4.78 2.61 24.05
CA ASP A 33 3.39 2.76 24.49
C ASP A 33 2.41 2.33 23.37
N LEU A 34 2.69 2.73 22.11
CA LEU A 34 1.90 2.32 20.96
C LEU A 34 1.96 0.81 20.75
N ARG A 35 3.15 0.20 20.86
CA ARG A 35 3.31 -1.25 20.75
C ARG A 35 2.51 -1.98 21.84
N GLN A 36 2.51 -1.45 23.06
CA GLN A 36 1.73 -2.00 24.16
C GLN A 36 0.23 -1.87 23.88
N ALA A 37 -0.23 -0.72 23.41
CA ALA A 37 -1.64 -0.46 23.11
C ALA A 37 -2.15 -1.33 21.95
N ILE A 38 -1.34 -1.54 20.90
CA ILE A 38 -1.66 -2.43 19.77
C ILE A 38 -1.70 -3.91 20.23
N GLY A 39 -0.85 -4.28 21.19
CA GLY A 39 -0.67 -5.64 21.66
C GLY A 39 0.35 -6.46 20.84
N ALA A 40 1.14 -7.28 21.53
CA ALA A 40 2.23 -8.05 20.93
C ALA A 40 1.77 -8.95 19.77
N GLY A 41 0.65 -9.67 19.96
CA GLY A 41 0.12 -10.58 18.93
C GLY A 41 -0.21 -9.86 17.62
N THR A 42 -0.81 -8.68 17.66
CA THR A 42 -1.11 -7.87 16.47
C THR A 42 0.18 -7.36 15.81
N VAL A 43 1.14 -6.90 16.61
CA VAL A 43 2.44 -6.44 16.09
C VAL A 43 3.20 -7.57 15.40
N ASP A 44 3.22 -8.76 15.99
CA ASP A 44 3.90 -9.93 15.43
C ASP A 44 3.20 -10.42 14.16
N TRP A 45 1.88 -10.43 14.15
CA TRP A 45 1.09 -10.72 12.95
C TRP A 45 1.42 -9.73 11.81
N LEU A 46 1.39 -8.41 12.07
CA LEU A 46 1.74 -7.40 11.06
C LEU A 46 3.15 -7.60 10.50
N ARG A 47 4.11 -7.98 11.35
CA ARG A 47 5.50 -8.25 10.92
C ARG A 47 5.64 -9.52 10.11
N SER A 48 4.74 -10.48 10.30
CA SER A 48 4.75 -11.74 9.56
C SER A 48 4.11 -11.64 8.17
N LEU A 49 3.41 -10.53 7.87
CA LEU A 49 2.75 -10.35 6.58
C LEU A 49 3.79 -10.25 5.45
N PRO A 50 3.54 -10.91 4.30
CA PRO A 50 4.38 -10.74 3.12
C PRO A 50 4.24 -9.31 2.58
N LEU A 51 5.34 -8.74 2.06
CA LEU A 51 5.34 -7.40 1.46
C LEU A 51 4.71 -7.37 0.06
N SER A 52 4.59 -8.52 -0.59
CA SER A 52 3.92 -8.68 -1.88
C SER A 52 3.26 -10.04 -1.97
N TRP A 53 2.29 -10.15 -2.87
CA TRP A 53 1.62 -11.39 -3.22
C TRP A 53 1.65 -11.57 -4.74
N ARG A 54 1.85 -12.78 -5.24
CA ARG A 54 1.92 -13.09 -6.67
C ARG A 54 0.96 -14.20 -7.07
N SER A 55 0.30 -14.01 -8.21
CA SER A 55 -0.50 -15.03 -8.89
C SER A 55 -0.27 -14.94 -10.41
N GLY A 56 0.41 -15.92 -10.97
CA GLY A 56 0.79 -15.90 -12.37
C GLY A 56 1.63 -14.68 -12.73
N ASN A 57 1.14 -13.85 -13.65
CA ASN A 57 1.79 -12.61 -14.08
C ASN A 57 1.29 -11.35 -13.32
N LEU A 58 0.51 -11.51 -12.25
CA LEU A 58 0.08 -10.41 -11.38
C LEU A 58 0.86 -10.43 -10.08
N VAL A 59 1.36 -9.26 -9.67
CA VAL A 59 1.93 -9.02 -8.34
C VAL A 59 1.15 -7.91 -7.67
N ALA A 60 0.66 -8.15 -6.45
CA ALA A 60 0.09 -7.12 -5.59
C ALA A 60 1.13 -6.66 -4.57
N VAL A 61 1.27 -5.35 -4.39
CA VAL A 61 2.21 -4.71 -3.47
C VAL A 61 1.59 -3.42 -2.94
N HIS A 62 2.02 -2.97 -1.75
CA HIS A 62 1.46 -1.71 -1.21
C HIS A 62 1.78 -0.50 -2.11
N ALA A 63 3.05 -0.25 -2.43
CA ALA A 63 3.46 0.99 -3.10
C ALA A 63 3.97 0.79 -4.53
N ALA A 64 5.10 0.11 -4.71
CA ALA A 64 5.72 -0.04 -6.03
C ALA A 64 6.65 -1.25 -6.11
N LEU A 65 7.02 -1.61 -7.34
CA LEU A 65 8.19 -2.46 -7.64
C LEU A 65 9.12 -1.69 -8.58
N ASP A 66 10.42 -1.83 -8.35
CA ASP A 66 11.46 -1.38 -9.28
C ASP A 66 11.37 -2.24 -10.56
N PRO A 67 11.13 -1.65 -11.75
CA PRO A 67 11.01 -2.41 -12.98
C PRO A 67 12.33 -3.08 -13.42
N ALA A 68 13.48 -2.64 -12.92
CA ALA A 68 14.77 -3.21 -13.24
C ALA A 68 15.09 -4.47 -12.43
N LEU A 69 14.33 -4.77 -11.37
CA LEU A 69 14.59 -5.89 -10.47
C LEU A 69 13.40 -6.88 -10.47
N PRO A 70 13.66 -8.20 -10.42
CA PRO A 70 12.61 -9.18 -10.23
C PRO A 70 11.96 -9.01 -8.84
N PRO A 71 10.71 -9.51 -8.63
CA PRO A 71 9.97 -9.33 -7.37
C PRO A 71 10.73 -9.80 -6.13
N GLU A 72 11.53 -10.84 -6.27
CA GLU A 72 12.28 -11.48 -5.17
C GLU A 72 13.49 -10.66 -4.71
N LEU A 73 13.95 -9.69 -5.53
CA LEU A 73 15.08 -8.81 -5.22
C LEU A 73 14.64 -7.38 -4.87
N GLN A 74 13.36 -7.15 -4.72
CA GLN A 74 12.82 -5.84 -4.33
C GLN A 74 13.18 -5.51 -2.88
N THR A 75 13.44 -4.24 -2.60
CA THR A 75 13.64 -3.79 -1.23
C THR A 75 12.30 -3.52 -0.54
N ALA A 76 12.26 -3.71 0.79
CA ALA A 76 11.10 -3.34 1.59
C ALA A 76 10.75 -1.84 1.44
N GLU A 77 11.77 -0.99 1.32
CA GLU A 77 11.60 0.45 1.09
C GLU A 77 10.82 0.72 -0.20
N THR A 78 11.19 0.08 -1.31
CA THR A 78 10.47 0.22 -2.58
C THR A 78 9.03 -0.30 -2.48
N MET A 79 8.85 -1.48 -1.86
CA MET A 79 7.53 -2.10 -1.76
C MET A 79 6.56 -1.32 -0.86
N LEU A 80 7.05 -0.64 0.18
CA LEU A 80 6.22 0.07 1.17
C LEU A 80 6.11 1.57 0.88
N TRP A 81 7.13 2.22 0.30
CA TRP A 81 7.24 3.66 0.18
C TRP A 81 7.59 4.15 -1.22
N GLY A 82 7.89 3.23 -2.14
CA GLY A 82 8.24 3.56 -3.51
C GLY A 82 7.10 4.27 -4.25
N ARG A 83 7.47 5.03 -5.27
CA ARG A 83 6.50 5.66 -6.17
C ARG A 83 6.76 5.21 -7.60
N PRO A 84 5.74 4.72 -8.31
CA PRO A 84 5.89 4.44 -9.73
C PRO A 84 6.32 5.70 -10.48
N ALA A 85 7.31 5.58 -11.36
CA ALA A 85 7.75 6.71 -12.18
C ALA A 85 6.58 7.20 -13.05
N LYS A 86 6.46 8.52 -13.25
CA LYS A 86 5.51 9.09 -14.20
C LYS A 86 5.84 8.58 -15.60
N GLY A 87 4.82 8.08 -16.32
CA GLY A 87 5.02 7.50 -17.65
C GLY A 87 5.78 6.17 -17.66
N ALA A 88 5.82 5.45 -16.52
CA ALA A 88 6.49 4.17 -16.46
C ALA A 88 5.99 3.22 -17.55
N MET A 89 6.94 2.64 -18.28
CA MET A 89 6.69 1.60 -19.27
C MET A 89 6.32 0.28 -18.58
N PRO A 90 5.63 -0.62 -19.30
CA PRO A 90 5.44 -1.98 -18.81
C PRO A 90 6.77 -2.62 -18.43
N ARG A 91 6.74 -3.47 -17.40
CA ARG A 91 7.92 -4.22 -16.96
C ARG A 91 8.39 -5.17 -18.07
N PRO A 92 9.71 -5.32 -18.28
CA PRO A 92 10.25 -6.19 -19.32
C PRO A 92 9.95 -7.68 -19.06
N ASP A 93 9.67 -8.07 -17.81
CA ASP A 93 9.31 -9.44 -17.42
C ASP A 93 7.82 -9.78 -17.63
N GLY A 94 7.02 -8.84 -18.17
CA GLY A 94 5.61 -9.04 -18.46
C GLY A 94 4.69 -9.09 -17.23
N LEU A 95 5.22 -8.80 -16.03
CA LEU A 95 4.43 -8.74 -14.82
C LEU A 95 3.57 -7.47 -14.77
N TRP A 96 2.35 -7.62 -14.27
CA TRP A 96 1.46 -6.54 -13.90
C TRP A 96 1.52 -6.29 -12.41
N VAL A 97 1.56 -5.01 -12.03
CA VAL A 97 1.67 -4.61 -10.63
C VAL A 97 0.40 -3.91 -10.18
N ALA A 98 -0.35 -4.56 -9.28
CA ALA A 98 -1.46 -3.92 -8.57
C ALA A 98 -0.92 -3.22 -7.32
N HIS A 99 -1.23 -1.93 -7.19
CA HIS A 99 -0.66 -1.11 -6.10
C HIS A 99 -1.59 0.02 -5.66
N GLY A 100 -1.34 0.52 -4.45
CA GLY A 100 -1.91 1.72 -3.85
C GLY A 100 -0.84 2.79 -3.60
N HIS A 101 -0.85 3.39 -2.41
CA HIS A 101 0.09 4.37 -1.88
C HIS A 101 0.23 5.68 -2.67
N THR A 102 0.27 5.62 -3.97
CA THR A 102 0.26 6.81 -4.83
C THR A 102 -1.16 7.10 -5.27
N ILE A 103 -1.77 8.13 -4.68
CA ILE A 103 -3.15 8.51 -4.95
C ILE A 103 -3.29 8.95 -6.41
N VAL A 104 -4.32 8.42 -7.07
CA VAL A 104 -4.73 8.75 -8.43
C VAL A 104 -6.18 9.25 -8.44
N ASP A 105 -6.52 10.14 -9.36
CA ASP A 105 -7.89 10.67 -9.48
C ASP A 105 -8.90 9.59 -9.83
N ARG A 106 -8.48 8.65 -10.67
CA ARG A 106 -9.25 7.46 -11.07
C ARG A 106 -8.36 6.24 -11.11
N ALA A 107 -8.85 5.15 -10.54
CA ALA A 107 -8.18 3.86 -10.66
C ALA A 107 -8.10 3.43 -12.12
N PHE A 108 -7.00 2.78 -12.50
CA PHE A 108 -6.76 2.39 -13.89
C PHE A 108 -5.99 1.08 -14.01
N CYS A 109 -6.16 0.40 -15.16
CA CYS A 109 -5.37 -0.75 -15.56
C CYS A 109 -4.73 -0.47 -16.91
N GLN A 110 -3.45 -0.07 -16.92
CA GLN A 110 -2.71 0.23 -18.16
C GLN A 110 -1.20 0.19 -17.93
N GLN A 111 -0.46 -0.02 -19.01
CA GLN A 111 1.02 0.01 -19.00
C GLN A 111 1.65 -0.88 -17.91
N GLY A 112 1.13 -2.11 -17.74
CA GLY A 112 1.65 -3.06 -16.76
C GLY A 112 1.28 -2.75 -15.30
N ARG A 113 0.36 -1.79 -15.04
CA ARG A 113 -0.05 -1.38 -13.69
C ARG A 113 -1.56 -1.37 -13.51
N ILE A 114 -1.98 -1.72 -12.30
CA ILE A 114 -3.34 -1.57 -11.79
C ILE A 114 -3.25 -0.65 -10.58
N ALA A 115 -3.47 0.65 -10.77
CA ALA A 115 -3.41 1.64 -9.70
C ALA A 115 -4.79 1.80 -9.07
N LEU A 116 -4.91 1.55 -7.76
CA LEU A 116 -6.19 1.45 -7.07
C LEU A 116 -6.40 2.49 -5.97
N ASP A 117 -5.36 3.23 -5.57
CA ASP A 117 -5.50 4.21 -4.50
C ASP A 117 -6.18 5.49 -4.99
N THR A 118 -7.43 5.65 -4.65
CA THR A 118 -8.21 6.87 -4.93
C THR A 118 -8.36 7.77 -3.70
N GLY A 119 -7.53 7.56 -2.67
CA GLY A 119 -7.50 8.36 -1.47
C GLY A 119 -8.77 8.22 -0.62
N ALA A 120 -9.26 6.99 -0.42
CA ALA A 120 -10.54 6.72 0.23
C ALA A 120 -10.69 7.41 1.59
N PHE A 121 -9.60 7.55 2.36
CA PHE A 121 -9.59 8.25 3.66
C PHE A 121 -10.03 9.72 3.57
N ALA A 122 -9.87 10.37 2.40
CA ALA A 122 -10.21 11.77 2.18
C ALA A 122 -11.35 11.94 1.16
N THR A 123 -11.53 10.99 0.25
CA THR A 123 -12.51 11.08 -0.85
C THR A 123 -13.76 10.25 -0.62
N GLY A 124 -13.78 9.35 0.38
CA GLY A 124 -14.83 8.35 0.59
C GLY A 124 -14.90 7.27 -0.51
N ARG A 125 -14.06 7.35 -1.55
CA ARG A 125 -14.09 6.44 -2.71
C ARG A 125 -13.06 5.33 -2.56
N LEU A 126 -13.49 4.13 -2.22
CA LEU A 126 -12.64 2.94 -2.19
C LEU A 126 -12.70 2.24 -3.55
N SER A 127 -11.60 2.22 -4.27
CA SER A 127 -11.50 1.50 -5.55
C SER A 127 -11.09 0.05 -5.35
N TYR A 128 -11.62 -0.82 -6.21
CA TYR A 128 -11.27 -2.24 -6.24
C TYR A 128 -11.09 -2.73 -7.68
N ALA A 129 -10.38 -3.84 -7.85
CA ALA A 129 -10.25 -4.55 -9.11
C ALA A 129 -10.77 -5.99 -8.95
N LEU A 130 -11.68 -6.40 -9.83
CA LEU A 130 -12.05 -7.80 -10.01
C LEU A 130 -11.20 -8.37 -11.15
N ILE A 131 -10.56 -9.52 -10.91
CA ILE A 131 -9.63 -10.12 -11.86
C ILE A 131 -10.13 -11.53 -12.21
N ASP A 132 -10.57 -11.69 -13.46
CA ASP A 132 -10.97 -13.00 -14.02
C ASP A 132 -9.73 -13.84 -14.32
N PRO A 133 -9.51 -15.00 -13.67
CA PRO A 133 -8.33 -15.83 -13.93
C PRO A 133 -8.31 -16.46 -15.35
N GLY A 134 -9.45 -16.49 -16.03
CA GLY A 134 -9.59 -17.11 -17.36
C GLY A 134 -9.12 -16.26 -18.53
N ARG A 135 -8.70 -15.02 -18.30
CA ARG A 135 -8.30 -14.09 -19.37
C ARG A 135 -6.93 -13.46 -19.13
N PRO A 136 -6.23 -12.95 -20.15
CA PRO A 136 -5.01 -12.17 -19.96
C PRO A 136 -5.32 -10.76 -19.38
N ILE A 137 -4.38 -10.15 -18.65
CA ILE A 137 -4.44 -8.73 -18.32
C ILE A 137 -4.06 -7.92 -19.58
N PRO A 138 -4.75 -6.79 -19.90
CA PRO A 138 -5.72 -6.10 -19.07
C PRO A 138 -7.18 -6.56 -19.20
N ASP A 139 -7.53 -7.40 -20.17
CA ASP A 139 -8.92 -7.74 -20.55
C ASP A 139 -9.72 -8.42 -19.42
N ARG A 140 -9.01 -8.97 -18.43
CA ARG A 140 -9.59 -9.66 -17.27
C ARG A 140 -9.82 -8.74 -16.06
N VAL A 141 -9.51 -7.44 -16.16
CA VAL A 141 -9.59 -6.52 -15.01
C VAL A 141 -10.80 -5.61 -15.14
N THR A 142 -11.70 -5.72 -14.19
CA THR A 142 -12.81 -4.79 -14.02
C THR A 142 -12.56 -3.93 -12.79
N ILE A 143 -12.50 -2.61 -12.97
CA ILE A 143 -12.33 -1.66 -11.88
C ILE A 143 -13.70 -1.12 -11.47
N GLY A 144 -13.96 -1.14 -10.17
CA GLY A 144 -15.11 -0.54 -9.55
C GLY A 144 -14.75 0.38 -8.40
N ILE A 145 -15.75 1.09 -7.89
CA ILE A 145 -15.65 1.98 -6.73
C ILE A 145 -16.78 1.62 -5.78
N VAL A 146 -16.46 1.49 -4.50
CA VAL A 146 -17.43 1.48 -3.43
C VAL A 146 -17.61 2.93 -2.99
N PRO A 147 -18.77 3.55 -3.22
CA PRO A 147 -19.04 4.90 -2.72
C PRO A 147 -19.17 4.87 -1.21
N ASP A 148 -18.94 6.03 -0.57
CA ASP A 148 -19.29 6.25 0.83
C ASP A 148 -20.77 5.95 1.02
N PRO A 149 -21.16 5.09 1.96
CA PRO A 149 -22.57 4.99 2.34
C PRO A 149 -23.02 6.35 2.89
N ALA A 150 -23.94 7.00 2.18
CA ALA A 150 -24.53 8.30 2.55
C ALA A 150 -25.19 8.24 3.92
#